data_6f6beb274f8f148702f3d3315226d354
#
_entry.id   6f6beb274f8f148702f3d3315226d354
#
_cell.length_a   1.000
_cell.length_b   1.000
_cell.length_c   1.000
_cell.angle_alpha   90.00
_cell.angle_beta   90.00
_cell.angle_gamma   90.00
#
_symmetry.space_group_name_H-M   'P 1'
#
loop_
_entity.id
_entity.type
_entity.pdbx_description
1 polymer ?
#
loop_
_entity_poly.entity_id
_entity_poly.type
_entity_poly.pdbx_seq_one_letter_code
_entity_poly.pdbx_strand_id
1 'polypeptide(L)'
;MGIKTVYEDCDILVVGGGMGGTGAAYEARYWGRDMKVVVAEKANIDRSGAVAQGLYAINCYMGTQWGENNPEDHVRYARNDLMGMVREDLAFDMARHVDSAVHKFEEWGLPFMKSAETGHYLREGKWQIMIHGESYKPIVAEAARNSADKIYNRIMVTHLLMDESRDNRVGGAVGFNCRTGDFHVFRAKAVIVAAGGASHIFKPRSVGEGMGRTW
;
A
#
# COMPACT_ATOMS: atom_id res chain seq x y z
N MET A 1 34.74 8.85 2.50
CA MET A 1 33.84 9.01 1.33
C MET A 1 32.86 10.13 1.68
N GLY A 2 32.67 11.11 0.81
CA GLY A 2 31.67 12.16 1.01
C GLY A 2 30.25 11.62 0.75
N ILE A 3 29.24 12.15 1.44
CA ILE A 3 27.83 11.86 1.20
C ILE A 3 27.48 12.36 -0.21
N LYS A 4 26.93 11.48 -1.03
CA LYS A 4 26.44 11.81 -2.37
C LYS A 4 25.00 12.26 -2.30
N THR A 5 24.64 13.31 -3.04
CA THR A 5 23.26 13.68 -3.27
C THR A 5 22.78 13.17 -4.63
N VAL A 6 21.67 12.46 -4.64
CA VAL A 6 21.01 11.92 -5.82
C VAL A 6 19.71 12.68 -6.04
N TYR A 7 19.54 13.23 -7.24
CA TYR A 7 18.31 13.91 -7.64
C TYR A 7 17.50 13.02 -8.59
N GLU A 8 16.19 12.99 -8.40
CA GLU A 8 15.26 12.30 -9.27
C GLU A 8 14.02 13.16 -9.52
N ASP A 9 13.70 13.37 -10.79
CA ASP A 9 12.51 14.09 -11.23
C ASP A 9 11.43 13.08 -11.65
N CYS A 10 10.19 13.28 -11.20
CA CYS A 10 9.06 12.45 -11.58
C CYS A 10 7.76 13.26 -11.57
N ASP A 11 6.71 12.70 -12.16
CA ASP A 11 5.37 13.28 -12.08
C ASP A 11 4.71 12.86 -10.77
N ILE A 12 4.81 11.58 -10.43
CA ILE A 12 4.22 10.99 -9.24
C ILE A 12 5.29 10.24 -8.44
N LEU A 13 5.49 10.64 -7.18
CA LEU A 13 6.29 9.91 -6.22
C LEU A 13 5.37 9.11 -5.29
N VAL A 14 5.58 7.80 -5.21
CA VAL A 14 4.93 6.93 -4.23
C VAL A 14 5.93 6.60 -3.12
N VAL A 15 5.60 6.93 -1.88
CA VAL A 15 6.42 6.66 -0.70
C VAL A 15 5.90 5.40 -0.01
N GLY A 16 6.68 4.33 -0.10
CA GLY A 16 6.36 2.99 0.41
C GLY A 16 5.99 1.99 -0.70
N GLY A 17 6.57 0.80 -0.63
CA GLY A 17 6.39 -0.30 -1.59
C GLY A 17 5.60 -1.48 -1.01
N GLY A 18 4.78 -1.25 0.01
CA GLY A 18 3.82 -2.21 0.51
C GLY A 18 2.59 -2.33 -0.40
N MET A 19 1.53 -2.97 0.08
CA MET A 19 0.29 -3.14 -0.69
C MET A 19 -0.29 -1.80 -1.16
N GLY A 20 -0.41 -0.82 -0.27
CA GLY A 20 -0.94 0.50 -0.62
C GLY A 20 -0.07 1.24 -1.65
N GLY A 21 1.26 1.12 -1.55
CA GLY A 21 2.17 1.73 -2.52
C GLY A 21 2.13 1.05 -3.89
N THR A 22 1.98 -0.27 -3.92
CA THR A 22 1.78 -0.99 -5.19
C THR A 22 0.48 -0.59 -5.86
N GLY A 23 -0.62 -0.56 -5.10
CA GLY A 23 -1.90 -0.10 -5.62
C GLY A 23 -1.83 1.34 -6.15
N ALA A 24 -1.20 2.24 -5.38
CA ALA A 24 -1.00 3.63 -5.79
C ALA A 24 -0.18 3.74 -7.10
N ALA A 25 0.90 2.97 -7.24
CA ALA A 25 1.71 2.96 -8.47
C ALA A 25 0.92 2.40 -9.66
N TYR A 26 0.14 1.34 -9.42
CA TYR A 26 -0.72 0.74 -10.44
C TYR A 26 -1.78 1.74 -10.94
N GLU A 27 -2.52 2.36 -10.04
CA GLU A 27 -3.55 3.34 -10.39
C GLU A 27 -2.95 4.59 -11.04
N ALA A 28 -1.80 5.05 -10.53
CA ALA A 28 -1.08 6.17 -11.14
C ALA A 28 -0.69 5.87 -12.60
N ARG A 29 -0.23 4.66 -12.90
CA ARG A 29 0.08 4.22 -14.27
C ARG A 29 -1.17 4.03 -15.10
N TYR A 30 -2.24 3.49 -14.54
CA TYR A 30 -3.50 3.25 -15.25
C TYR A 30 -4.13 4.56 -15.76
N TRP A 31 -4.21 5.57 -14.89
CA TRP A 31 -4.81 6.87 -15.22
C TRP A 31 -3.84 7.85 -15.87
N GLY A 32 -2.55 7.78 -15.51
CA GLY A 32 -1.49 8.67 -16.00
C GLY A 32 -0.48 7.93 -16.87
N ARG A 33 -0.91 7.42 -18.03
CA ARG A 33 -0.11 6.55 -18.91
C ARG A 33 1.26 7.12 -19.29
N ASP A 34 1.33 8.43 -19.51
CA ASP A 34 2.55 9.16 -19.90
C ASP A 34 3.29 9.79 -18.70
N MET A 35 2.78 9.62 -17.49
CA MET A 35 3.39 10.15 -16.29
C MET A 35 4.53 9.26 -15.81
N LYS A 36 5.62 9.88 -15.38
CA LYS A 36 6.73 9.19 -14.74
C LYS A 36 6.39 8.87 -13.29
N VAL A 37 6.22 7.59 -12.99
CA VAL A 37 5.89 7.07 -11.65
C VAL A 37 7.15 6.51 -11.00
N VAL A 38 7.52 7.04 -9.83
CA VAL A 38 8.68 6.59 -9.05
C VAL A 38 8.20 6.08 -7.68
N VAL A 39 8.73 4.95 -7.24
CA VAL A 39 8.47 4.40 -5.91
C VAL A 39 9.74 4.49 -5.06
N ALA A 40 9.64 5.04 -3.85
CA ALA A 40 10.70 5.04 -2.86
C ALA A 40 10.32 4.11 -1.69
N GLU A 41 11.09 3.02 -1.51
CA GLU A 41 10.84 1.98 -0.51
C GLU A 41 11.97 1.93 0.52
N LYS A 42 11.61 1.98 1.80
CA LYS A 42 12.57 1.94 2.91
C LYS A 42 13.34 0.62 3.01
N ALA A 43 12.67 -0.48 2.76
CA ALA A 43 13.27 -1.82 2.78
C ALA A 43 13.68 -2.26 1.37
N ASN A 44 13.07 -3.31 0.89
CA ASN A 44 13.21 -3.81 -0.48
C ASN A 44 11.82 -4.16 -0.99
N ILE A 45 11.53 -3.83 -2.22
CA ILE A 45 10.20 -4.04 -2.82
C ILE A 45 9.72 -5.48 -2.70
N ASP A 46 10.63 -6.45 -2.73
CA ASP A 46 10.29 -7.87 -2.64
C ASP A 46 9.91 -8.33 -1.22
N ARG A 47 10.25 -7.54 -0.21
CA ARG A 47 10.11 -7.92 1.19
C ARG A 47 9.63 -6.79 2.10
N SER A 48 8.88 -5.85 1.55
CA SER A 48 8.34 -4.71 2.29
C SER A 48 6.85 -4.85 2.57
N GLY A 49 6.40 -4.11 3.58
CA GLY A 49 5.01 -4.06 3.99
C GLY A 49 4.53 -5.28 4.78
N ALA A 50 3.31 -5.18 5.30
CA ALA A 50 2.70 -6.22 6.13
C ALA A 50 2.54 -7.56 5.40
N VAL A 51 2.23 -7.52 4.11
CA VAL A 51 2.03 -8.72 3.28
C VAL A 51 3.29 -9.58 3.12
N ALA A 52 4.48 -9.03 3.42
CA ALA A 52 5.74 -9.79 3.39
C ALA A 52 5.92 -10.73 4.60
N GLN A 53 5.03 -10.70 5.58
CA GLN A 53 5.09 -11.54 6.78
C GLN A 53 4.40 -12.89 6.61
N GLY A 54 3.80 -13.16 5.46
CA GLY A 54 3.02 -14.35 5.19
C GLY A 54 1.60 -14.21 5.73
N LEU A 55 0.67 -13.90 4.85
CA LEU A 55 -0.75 -13.80 5.16
C LEU A 55 -1.48 -14.97 4.52
N TYR A 56 -2.48 -15.50 5.21
CA TYR A 56 -3.31 -16.59 4.72
C TYR A 56 -4.73 -16.11 4.33
N ALA A 57 -5.04 -14.85 4.57
CA ALA A 57 -6.35 -14.28 4.31
C ALA A 57 -6.26 -12.80 3.92
N ILE A 58 -7.24 -12.34 3.17
CA ILE A 58 -7.53 -10.92 2.93
C ILE A 58 -8.81 -10.58 3.70
N ASN A 59 -8.75 -9.53 4.50
CA ASN A 59 -9.88 -9.03 5.27
C ASN A 59 -10.72 -8.03 4.47
N CYS A 60 -11.96 -7.82 4.91
CA CYS A 60 -12.91 -6.83 4.41
C CYS A 60 -13.46 -7.09 3.00
N TYR A 61 -13.31 -8.29 2.44
CA TYR A 61 -13.96 -8.61 1.17
C TYR A 61 -15.48 -8.69 1.34
N MET A 62 -16.21 -7.91 0.55
CA MET A 62 -17.67 -7.81 0.67
C MET A 62 -18.40 -8.96 -0.02
N GLY A 63 -17.97 -9.37 -1.21
CA GLY A 63 -18.72 -10.31 -2.04
C GLY A 63 -20.01 -9.70 -2.57
N THR A 64 -19.99 -8.43 -2.89
CA THR A 64 -21.19 -7.67 -3.32
C THR A 64 -21.83 -8.26 -4.55
N GLN A 65 -21.04 -8.80 -5.48
CA GLN A 65 -21.55 -9.48 -6.68
C GLN A 65 -22.39 -10.73 -6.37
N TRP A 66 -22.23 -11.33 -5.19
CA TRP A 66 -22.98 -12.52 -4.74
C TRP A 66 -23.99 -12.20 -3.64
N GLY A 67 -24.12 -10.91 -3.29
CA GLY A 67 -25.03 -10.47 -2.23
C GLY A 67 -24.64 -10.89 -0.82
N GLU A 68 -23.35 -11.18 -0.56
CA GLU A 68 -22.88 -11.66 0.72
C GLU A 68 -22.85 -10.58 1.80
N ASN A 69 -22.35 -9.40 1.47
CA ASN A 69 -22.31 -8.23 2.36
C ASN A 69 -22.42 -6.93 1.53
N ASN A 70 -22.56 -5.81 2.22
CA ASN A 70 -22.51 -4.47 1.64
C ASN A 70 -21.56 -3.56 2.43
N PRO A 71 -21.17 -2.40 1.88
CA PRO A 71 -20.24 -1.48 2.54
C PRO A 71 -20.72 -0.99 3.91
N GLU A 72 -22.02 -0.80 4.09
CA GLU A 72 -22.62 -0.38 5.35
C GLU A 72 -22.47 -1.43 6.45
N ASP A 73 -22.48 -2.71 6.08
CA ASP A 73 -22.21 -3.81 7.02
C ASP A 73 -20.79 -3.72 7.58
N HIS A 74 -19.82 -3.38 6.73
CA HIS A 74 -18.43 -3.20 7.15
C HIS A 74 -18.27 -1.98 8.06
N VAL A 75 -18.90 -0.85 7.74
CA VAL A 75 -18.88 0.34 8.60
C VAL A 75 -19.43 0.01 9.99
N ARG A 76 -20.55 -0.70 10.04
CA ARG A 76 -21.17 -1.16 11.29
C ARG A 76 -20.23 -2.05 12.10
N TYR A 77 -19.58 -3.01 11.43
CA TYR A 77 -18.58 -3.87 12.05
C TYR A 77 -17.39 -3.05 12.59
N ALA A 78 -16.79 -2.20 11.77
CA ALA A 78 -15.64 -1.38 12.16
C ALA A 78 -15.97 -0.44 13.33
N ARG A 79 -17.16 0.20 13.33
CA ARG A 79 -17.62 1.03 14.44
C ARG A 79 -17.67 0.24 15.75
N ASN A 80 -18.23 -0.96 15.72
CA ASN A 80 -18.38 -1.80 16.92
C ASN A 80 -17.02 -2.33 17.40
N ASP A 81 -16.20 -2.84 16.49
CA ASP A 81 -14.88 -3.42 16.80
C ASP A 81 -13.90 -2.39 17.34
N LEU A 82 -13.93 -1.17 16.81
CA LEU A 82 -13.09 -0.05 17.23
C LEU A 82 -13.74 0.86 18.27
N MET A 83 -14.84 0.45 18.88
CA MET A 83 -15.56 1.19 19.92
C MET A 83 -15.87 2.64 19.51
N GLY A 84 -16.23 2.86 18.25
CA GLY A 84 -16.54 4.16 17.68
C GLY A 84 -15.31 4.99 17.24
N MET A 85 -14.10 4.55 17.50
CA MET A 85 -12.88 5.25 17.08
C MET A 85 -12.52 4.93 15.63
N VAL A 86 -13.38 5.32 14.70
CA VAL A 86 -13.22 5.08 13.26
C VAL A 86 -13.75 6.25 12.44
N ARG A 87 -13.07 6.57 11.35
CA ARG A 87 -13.57 7.45 10.32
C ARG A 87 -14.49 6.63 9.41
N GLU A 88 -15.80 6.71 9.65
CA GLU A 88 -16.80 5.89 8.97
C GLU A 88 -16.88 6.18 7.47
N ASP A 89 -16.67 7.43 7.08
CA ASP A 89 -16.58 7.85 5.68
C ASP A 89 -15.42 7.14 4.95
N LEU A 90 -14.25 7.04 5.57
CA LEU A 90 -13.10 6.32 5.02
C LEU A 90 -13.30 4.81 5.03
N ALA A 91 -13.93 4.26 6.09
CA ALA A 91 -14.25 2.84 6.17
C ALA A 91 -15.26 2.44 5.07
N PHE A 92 -16.25 3.28 4.82
CA PHE A 92 -17.22 3.10 3.72
C PHE A 92 -16.54 3.17 2.35
N ASP A 93 -15.71 4.19 2.13
CA ASP A 93 -15.00 4.36 0.86
C ASP A 93 -14.06 3.18 0.57
N MET A 94 -13.34 2.70 1.57
CA MET A 94 -12.52 1.48 1.45
C MET A 94 -13.40 0.27 1.12
N ALA A 95 -14.49 0.05 1.84
CA ALA A 95 -15.33 -1.13 1.69
C ALA A 95 -15.95 -1.26 0.29
N ARG A 96 -16.37 -0.15 -0.32
CA ARG A 96 -16.96 -0.16 -1.67
C ARG A 96 -15.94 -0.45 -2.78
N HIS A 97 -14.64 -0.37 -2.48
CA HIS A 97 -13.56 -0.61 -3.44
C HIS A 97 -12.77 -1.91 -3.20
N VAL A 98 -12.95 -2.57 -2.05
CA VAL A 98 -12.13 -3.73 -1.70
C VAL A 98 -12.35 -4.91 -2.65
N ASP A 99 -13.58 -5.14 -3.10
CA ASP A 99 -13.88 -6.24 -4.02
C ASP A 99 -13.14 -6.09 -5.34
N SER A 100 -13.15 -4.89 -5.92
CA SER A 100 -12.41 -4.60 -7.17
C SER A 100 -10.90 -4.76 -6.99
N ALA A 101 -10.36 -4.38 -5.84
CA ALA A 101 -8.94 -4.58 -5.52
C ALA A 101 -8.60 -6.08 -5.40
N VAL A 102 -9.46 -6.88 -4.77
CA VAL A 102 -9.28 -8.34 -4.65
C VAL A 102 -9.28 -9.01 -6.02
N HIS A 103 -10.23 -8.65 -6.89
CA HIS A 103 -10.26 -9.18 -8.24
C HIS A 103 -9.01 -8.78 -9.04
N LYS A 104 -8.48 -7.58 -8.82
CA LYS A 104 -7.20 -7.16 -9.41
C LYS A 104 -6.02 -8.01 -8.92
N PHE A 105 -6.00 -8.38 -7.65
CA PHE A 105 -4.95 -9.28 -7.13
C PHE A 105 -5.04 -10.68 -7.77
N GLU A 106 -6.24 -11.16 -8.02
CA GLU A 106 -6.44 -12.43 -8.74
C GLU A 106 -5.92 -12.33 -10.17
N GLU A 107 -6.18 -11.23 -10.88
CA GLU A 107 -5.62 -10.96 -12.21
C GLU A 107 -4.08 -10.93 -12.20
N TRP A 108 -3.46 -10.45 -11.12
CA TRP A 108 -2.00 -10.50 -10.95
C TRP A 108 -1.47 -11.90 -10.61
N GLY A 109 -2.36 -12.88 -10.42
CA GLY A 109 -2.00 -14.26 -10.15
C GLY A 109 -1.97 -14.64 -8.67
N LEU A 110 -2.57 -13.83 -7.78
CA LEU A 110 -2.68 -14.22 -6.37
C LEU A 110 -3.64 -15.43 -6.25
N PRO A 111 -3.19 -16.55 -5.67
CA PRO A 111 -3.99 -17.77 -5.61
C PRO A 111 -5.02 -17.69 -4.48
N PHE A 112 -6.28 -17.51 -4.86
CA PHE A 112 -7.43 -17.56 -3.95
C PHE A 112 -7.97 -18.96 -3.80
N MET A 113 -8.39 -19.31 -2.58
CA MET A 113 -9.10 -20.54 -2.32
C MET A 113 -10.59 -20.36 -2.66
N LYS A 114 -11.12 -21.20 -3.53
CA LYS A 114 -12.51 -21.13 -3.99
C LYS A 114 -13.26 -22.44 -3.69
N SER A 115 -14.55 -22.33 -3.43
CA SER A 115 -15.46 -23.47 -3.38
C SER A 115 -15.59 -24.10 -4.77
N ALA A 116 -15.41 -25.41 -4.85
CA ALA A 116 -15.63 -26.16 -6.08
C ALA A 116 -17.09 -26.18 -6.54
N GLU A 117 -18.03 -26.01 -5.61
CA GLU A 117 -19.47 -26.08 -5.89
C GLU A 117 -20.01 -24.73 -6.38
N THR A 118 -19.61 -23.63 -5.74
CA THR A 118 -20.19 -22.30 -5.99
C THR A 118 -19.27 -21.35 -6.75
N GLY A 119 -17.97 -21.62 -6.80
CA GLY A 119 -16.97 -20.72 -7.33
C GLY A 119 -16.67 -19.50 -6.45
N HIS A 120 -17.39 -19.32 -5.33
CA HIS A 120 -17.14 -18.23 -4.40
C HIS A 120 -15.83 -18.43 -3.66
N TYR A 121 -15.20 -17.33 -3.22
CA TYR A 121 -14.03 -17.41 -2.37
C TYR A 121 -14.37 -18.08 -1.04
N LEU A 122 -13.51 -18.98 -0.57
CA LEU A 122 -13.66 -19.59 0.76
C LEU A 122 -13.44 -18.51 1.82
N ARG A 123 -14.35 -18.47 2.79
CA ARG A 123 -14.30 -17.52 3.90
C ARG A 123 -13.89 -18.17 5.20
N GLU A 124 -13.16 -17.42 6.03
CA GLU A 124 -13.05 -17.65 7.45
C GLU A 124 -13.79 -16.52 8.18
N GLY A 125 -14.92 -16.85 8.78
CA GLY A 125 -15.83 -15.85 9.33
C GLY A 125 -16.49 -14.98 8.25
N LYS A 126 -16.95 -13.79 8.66
CA LYS A 126 -17.73 -12.92 7.77
C LYS A 126 -16.88 -12.09 6.80
N TRP A 127 -15.66 -11.72 7.21
CA TRP A 127 -14.89 -10.64 6.57
C TRP A 127 -13.63 -11.09 5.86
N GLN A 128 -13.18 -12.33 6.06
CA GLN A 128 -11.93 -12.82 5.52
C GLN A 128 -12.17 -13.81 4.40
N ILE A 129 -11.40 -13.68 3.32
CA ILE A 129 -11.30 -14.67 2.25
C ILE A 129 -9.92 -15.31 2.27
N MET A 130 -9.87 -16.62 2.00
CA MET A 130 -8.67 -17.43 2.14
C MET A 130 -7.79 -17.33 0.89
N ILE A 131 -6.49 -17.26 1.10
CA ILE A 131 -5.46 -17.23 0.05
C ILE A 131 -4.31 -18.19 0.37
N HIS A 132 -3.57 -18.58 -0.64
CA HIS A 132 -2.24 -19.17 -0.48
C HIS A 132 -1.20 -18.04 -0.44
N GLY A 133 -0.97 -17.49 0.76
CA GLY A 133 -0.28 -16.20 0.95
C GLY A 133 1.24 -16.20 0.77
N GLU A 134 1.87 -17.35 0.56
CA GLU A 134 3.34 -17.47 0.41
C GLU A 134 3.88 -16.67 -0.78
N SER A 135 3.13 -16.63 -1.86
CA SER A 135 3.47 -15.88 -3.08
C SER A 135 2.94 -14.43 -3.10
N TYR A 136 2.23 -13.99 -2.06
CA TYR A 136 1.55 -12.70 -2.06
C TYR A 136 2.52 -11.54 -2.32
N LYS A 137 3.59 -11.44 -1.53
CA LYS A 137 4.53 -10.32 -1.70
C LYS A 137 5.30 -10.34 -3.02
N PRO A 138 5.81 -11.47 -3.52
CA PRO A 138 6.39 -11.56 -4.87
C PRO A 138 5.44 -11.05 -5.97
N ILE A 139 4.17 -11.45 -5.95
CA ILE A 139 3.15 -11.04 -6.92
C ILE A 139 2.92 -9.53 -6.87
N VAL A 140 2.74 -8.98 -5.65
CA VAL A 140 2.57 -7.54 -5.44
C VAL A 140 3.81 -6.76 -5.87
N ALA A 141 5.01 -7.28 -5.62
CA ALA A 141 6.25 -6.65 -6.03
C ALA A 141 6.39 -6.62 -7.56
N GLU A 142 5.95 -7.67 -8.24
CA GLU A 142 5.95 -7.73 -9.71
C GLU A 142 4.96 -6.72 -10.29
N ALA A 143 3.76 -6.62 -9.73
CA ALA A 143 2.78 -5.59 -10.13
C ALA A 143 3.33 -4.16 -9.94
N ALA A 144 4.09 -3.91 -8.86
CA ALA A 144 4.75 -2.63 -8.66
C ALA A 144 5.84 -2.35 -9.73
N ARG A 145 6.63 -3.37 -10.11
CA ARG A 145 7.66 -3.22 -11.17
C ARG A 145 7.04 -2.93 -12.53
N ASN A 146 5.92 -3.55 -12.83
CA ASN A 146 5.21 -3.36 -14.10
C ASN A 146 4.51 -1.99 -14.19
N SER A 147 4.31 -1.33 -13.05
CA SER A 147 3.60 -0.05 -12.96
C SER A 147 4.51 1.17 -12.82
N ALA A 148 5.64 1.02 -12.12
CA ALA A 148 6.56 2.13 -11.86
C ALA A 148 7.68 2.17 -12.91
N ASP A 149 8.08 3.39 -13.32
CA ASP A 149 9.26 3.59 -14.17
C ASP A 149 10.55 3.32 -13.41
N LYS A 150 10.53 3.56 -12.09
CA LYS A 150 11.70 3.34 -11.25
C LYS A 150 11.31 3.04 -9.81
N ILE A 151 12.02 2.09 -9.21
CA ILE A 151 11.87 1.73 -7.81
C ILE A 151 13.21 1.92 -7.11
N TYR A 152 13.21 2.80 -6.13
CA TYR A 152 14.34 3.01 -5.24
C TYR A 152 14.17 2.20 -3.96
N ASN A 153 14.98 1.16 -3.80
CA ASN A 153 15.04 0.39 -2.55
C ASN A 153 15.99 1.03 -1.55
N ARG A 154 15.74 0.79 -0.27
CA ARG A 154 16.56 1.27 0.86
C ARG A 154 16.53 2.78 1.06
N ILE A 155 15.49 3.44 0.59
CA ILE A 155 15.33 4.88 0.79
C ILE A 155 14.33 5.13 1.92
N MET A 156 14.82 5.66 3.03
CA MET A 156 13.98 6.22 4.08
C MET A 156 13.66 7.67 3.71
N VAL A 157 12.43 7.90 3.30
CA VAL A 157 11.90 9.25 3.12
C VAL A 157 11.63 9.85 4.49
N THR A 158 12.09 11.07 4.72
CA THR A 158 12.03 11.73 6.03
C THR A 158 11.16 12.97 6.05
N HIS A 159 11.12 13.71 4.94
CA HIS A 159 10.35 14.95 4.86
C HIS A 159 9.72 15.11 3.47
N LEU A 160 8.57 15.75 3.44
CA LEU A 160 8.01 16.32 2.21
C LEU A 160 8.68 17.67 1.94
N LEU A 161 8.89 17.97 0.66
CA LEU A 161 9.38 19.27 0.22
C LEU A 161 8.20 20.16 -0.13
N MET A 162 8.23 21.39 0.36
CA MET A 162 7.24 22.40 0.01
C MET A 162 7.78 23.27 -1.13
N ASP A 163 6.90 23.63 -2.02
CA ASP A 163 7.19 24.59 -3.11
C ASP A 163 6.94 26.00 -2.57
N GLU A 164 8.02 26.72 -2.27
CA GLU A 164 7.95 28.08 -1.72
C GLU A 164 7.27 29.10 -2.67
N SER A 165 7.24 28.80 -3.98
CA SER A 165 6.57 29.65 -4.97
C SER A 165 5.05 29.52 -4.97
N ARG A 166 4.52 28.52 -4.26
CA ARG A 166 3.07 28.19 -4.21
C ARG A 166 2.68 27.75 -2.81
N ASP A 167 1.84 28.54 -2.18
CA ASP A 167 1.37 28.26 -0.80
C ASP A 167 0.84 26.82 -0.64
N ASN A 168 1.39 26.14 0.36
CA ASN A 168 0.99 24.78 0.78
C ASN A 168 1.07 23.68 -0.31
N ARG A 169 1.85 23.89 -1.36
CA ARG A 169 2.06 22.85 -2.36
C ARG A 169 3.23 21.97 -2.01
N VAL A 170 3.01 20.64 -2.02
CA VAL A 170 4.10 19.67 -1.96
C VAL A 170 4.79 19.62 -3.33
N GLY A 171 6.11 19.80 -3.35
CA GLY A 171 6.97 19.76 -4.55
C GLY A 171 7.83 18.50 -4.63
N GLY A 172 7.71 17.57 -3.68
CA GLY A 172 8.48 16.35 -3.65
C GLY A 172 8.75 15.82 -2.25
N ALA A 173 9.84 15.06 -2.11
CA ALA A 173 10.27 14.52 -0.83
C ALA A 173 11.79 14.36 -0.78
N VAL A 174 12.34 14.28 0.45
CA VAL A 174 13.75 13.94 0.67
C VAL A 174 13.88 12.75 1.59
N GLY A 175 14.99 12.05 1.45
CA GLY A 175 15.33 10.92 2.28
C GLY A 175 16.79 10.53 2.12
N PHE A 176 17.15 9.39 2.66
CA PHE A 176 18.50 8.87 2.54
C PHE A 176 18.50 7.36 2.33
N ASN A 177 19.54 6.85 1.69
CA ASN A 177 19.75 5.42 1.55
C ASN A 177 20.22 4.83 2.88
N CYS A 178 19.43 3.89 3.43
CA CYS A 178 19.70 3.27 4.74
C CYS A 178 21.00 2.44 4.80
N ARG A 179 21.63 2.15 3.66
CA ARG A 179 22.88 1.39 3.60
C ARG A 179 24.09 2.24 3.28
N THR A 180 23.97 3.19 2.33
CA THR A 180 25.09 3.99 1.87
C THR A 180 25.14 5.37 2.53
N GLY A 181 24.02 5.83 3.11
CA GLY A 181 23.89 7.19 3.65
C GLY A 181 23.70 8.26 2.58
N ASP A 182 23.68 7.91 1.30
CA ASP A 182 23.47 8.86 0.23
C ASP A 182 22.13 9.59 0.39
N PHE A 183 22.16 10.89 0.20
CA PHE A 183 20.96 11.73 0.30
C PHE A 183 20.18 11.72 -1.01
N HIS A 184 18.88 11.60 -0.93
CA HIS A 184 17.99 11.55 -2.09
C HIS A 184 16.99 12.70 -2.06
N VAL A 185 16.89 13.41 -3.19
CA VAL A 185 15.95 14.49 -3.42
C VAL A 185 15.05 14.09 -4.58
N PHE A 186 13.78 13.84 -4.29
CA PHE A 186 12.75 13.56 -5.30
C PHE A 186 11.97 14.85 -5.54
N ARG A 187 12.00 15.36 -6.77
CA ARG A 187 11.12 16.45 -7.19
C ARG A 187 9.93 15.85 -7.91
N ALA A 188 8.74 16.11 -7.42
CA ALA A 188 7.52 15.48 -7.90
C ALA A 188 6.37 16.49 -8.04
N LYS A 189 5.51 16.30 -9.02
CA LYS A 189 4.28 17.08 -9.17
C LYS A 189 3.22 16.67 -8.16
N ALA A 190 3.21 15.40 -7.76
CA ALA A 190 2.36 14.84 -6.70
C ALA A 190 3.12 13.79 -5.89
N VAL A 191 2.80 13.68 -4.59
CA VAL A 191 3.36 12.68 -3.69
C VAL A 191 2.22 11.89 -3.05
N ILE A 192 2.27 10.56 -3.17
CA ILE A 192 1.34 9.65 -2.51
C ILE A 192 2.09 8.97 -1.36
N VAL A 193 1.67 9.23 -0.13
CA VAL A 193 2.27 8.62 1.06
C VAL A 193 1.53 7.33 1.38
N ALA A 194 2.18 6.19 1.09
CA ALA A 194 1.69 4.83 1.34
C ALA A 194 2.60 4.09 2.34
N ALA A 195 3.03 4.81 3.37
CA ALA A 195 4.06 4.39 4.31
C ALA A 195 3.58 3.39 5.39
N GLY A 196 2.33 2.97 5.35
CA GLY A 196 1.72 2.05 6.32
C GLY A 196 1.21 2.76 7.57
N GLY A 197 0.79 1.99 8.57
CA GLY A 197 0.26 2.52 9.82
C GLY A 197 1.34 3.02 10.79
N ALA A 198 0.97 3.93 11.69
CA ALA A 198 1.84 4.50 12.72
C ALA A 198 1.90 3.65 14.01
N SER A 199 1.59 2.36 13.92
CA SER A 199 1.42 1.48 15.08
C SER A 199 2.66 1.33 15.97
N HIS A 200 3.86 1.61 15.44
CA HIS A 200 5.11 1.46 16.19
C HIS A 200 5.33 2.52 17.26
N ILE A 201 4.63 3.65 17.20
CA ILE A 201 4.70 4.71 18.22
C ILE A 201 3.94 4.35 19.52
N PHE A 202 3.08 3.32 19.46
CA PHE A 202 2.27 2.89 20.60
C PHE A 202 2.89 1.70 21.33
N LYS A 203 2.62 1.59 22.64
CA LYS A 203 2.92 0.44 23.51
C LYS A 203 1.74 0.17 24.43
N PRO A 204 1.28 -1.09 24.59
CA PRO A 204 1.70 -2.26 23.80
C PRO A 204 1.23 -2.19 22.35
N ARG A 205 1.79 -3.02 21.49
CA ARG A 205 1.40 -3.17 20.09
C ARG A 205 1.35 -4.64 19.68
N SER A 206 0.42 -4.98 18.80
CA SER A 206 0.26 -6.34 18.27
C SER A 206 0.95 -6.57 16.93
N VAL A 207 1.61 -5.56 16.38
CA VAL A 207 2.31 -5.65 15.09
C VAL A 207 3.77 -6.01 15.28
N GLY A 208 4.30 -6.80 14.34
CA GLY A 208 5.70 -7.22 14.34
C GLY A 208 6.67 -6.05 14.17
N GLU A 209 7.93 -6.29 14.54
CA GLU A 209 8.99 -5.32 14.31
C GLU A 209 9.18 -5.02 12.82
N GLY A 210 9.37 -3.76 12.49
CA GLY A 210 9.49 -3.31 11.09
C GLY A 210 8.20 -2.83 10.47
N MET A 211 7.03 -3.18 11.04
CA MET A 211 5.76 -2.56 10.66
C MET A 211 5.50 -1.29 11.45
N GLY A 212 4.91 -0.29 10.81
CA GLY A 212 4.56 0.97 11.47
C GLY A 212 5.76 1.83 11.94
N ARG A 213 6.96 1.58 11.43
CA ARG A 213 8.19 2.35 11.71
C ARG A 213 8.44 3.49 10.71
N THR A 214 7.45 3.88 9.98
CA THR A 214 7.57 4.84 8.88
C THR A 214 7.26 6.28 9.29
N TRP A 215 7.03 6.49 10.57
CA TRP A 215 6.75 7.80 11.15
C TRP A 215 7.87 8.23 12.09
#